data_660ff89a16b00260baab6c04ce50f490
#
_entry.id   660ff89a16b00260baab6c04ce50f490
#
_cell.length_a   1.000
_cell.length_b   1.000
_cell.length_c   1.000
_cell.angle_alpha   90.00
_cell.angle_beta   90.00
_cell.angle_gamma   90.00
#
_symmetry.space_group_name_H-M   'P 1'
#
loop_
_entity.id
_entity.type
_entity.pdbx_description
1 polymer ?
#
loop_
_entity_poly.entity_id
_entity_poly.type
_entity_poly.pdbx_seq_one_letter_code
_entity_poly.pdbx_strand_id
1 'polypeptide(L)' 'MQEQERWLSVEEIAAHLGVNRDTIYKWIERKQMPAHKLGKLWKFKATEVDEWIREGRAGVDAEEEKKPNGD' A
#
# COMPACT_ATOMS: atom_id res chain seq x y z
N MET A 1 -5.81 -2.64 -23.74
CA MET A 1 -5.74 -2.56 -23.58
C MET A 1 -5.50 -1.99 -22.85
N GLN A 2 -5.31 -1.63 -22.39
CA GLN A 2 -5.05 -1.23 -21.78
C GLN A 2 -4.58 -1.13 -20.99
N GLU A 3 -4.50 -1.25 -20.88
CA GLU A 3 -4.12 -1.33 -20.21
C GLU A 3 -3.01 -0.89 -19.67
N GLN A 4 -2.50 -0.09 -19.75
CA GLN A 4 -1.43 0.33 -19.23
C GLN A 4 -1.73 0.99 -17.98
N GLU A 5 -1.38 0.42 -16.87
CA GLU A 5 -1.64 0.95 -15.63
C GLU A 5 -0.54 1.88 -15.26
N ARG A 6 -0.85 3.10 -14.83
CA ARG A 6 0.21 4.01 -14.56
C ARG A 6 0.82 3.73 -13.20
N TRP A 7 2.07 4.09 -13.00
CA TRP A 7 2.73 3.97 -11.72
C TRP A 7 2.23 5.07 -10.80
N LEU A 8 2.01 4.75 -9.54
CA LEU A 8 1.53 5.72 -8.57
C LEU A 8 2.62 6.04 -7.57
N SER A 9 2.64 7.28 -7.10
CA SER A 9 3.60 7.68 -6.09
C SER A 9 3.09 7.26 -4.72
N VAL A 10 3.91 7.47 -3.69
CA VAL A 10 3.48 7.17 -2.33
C VAL A 10 2.25 7.98 -1.98
N GLU A 11 2.23 9.26 -2.34
CA GLU A 11 1.09 10.08 -2.05
C GLU A 11 -0.14 9.61 -2.77
N GLU A 12 0.02 9.19 -4.00
CA GLU A 12 -1.10 8.74 -4.78
C GLU A 12 -1.68 7.45 -4.25
N ILE A 13 -0.82 6.51 -3.88
CA ILE A 13 -1.33 5.26 -3.39
C ILE A 13 -1.95 5.44 -2.00
N ALA A 14 -1.40 6.35 -1.21
CA ALA A 14 -1.96 6.65 0.10
C ALA A 14 -3.38 7.22 -0.06
N ALA A 15 -3.56 8.11 -1.02
CA ALA A 15 -4.87 8.67 -1.29
C ALA A 15 -5.83 7.60 -1.79
N HIS A 16 -5.35 6.72 -2.65
CA HIS A 16 -6.16 5.64 -3.20
C HIS A 16 -6.67 4.74 -2.09
N LEU A 17 -5.86 4.50 -1.08
CA LEU A 17 -6.23 3.63 0.02
C LEU A 17 -6.84 4.36 1.21
N GLY A 18 -6.78 5.67 1.20
CA GLY A 18 -7.33 6.44 2.29
C GLY A 18 -6.50 6.40 3.56
N VAL A 19 -5.18 6.31 3.41
CA VAL A 19 -4.29 6.28 4.57
C VAL A 19 -3.21 7.32 4.38
N ASN A 20 -2.38 7.55 5.39
CA ASN A 20 -1.33 8.54 5.23
C ASN A 20 -0.04 7.87 4.75
N ARG A 21 0.95 8.68 4.40
CA ARG A 21 2.19 8.17 3.83
C ARG A 21 2.95 7.29 4.80
N ASP A 22 2.93 7.65 6.06
CA ASP A 22 3.65 6.85 7.04
C ASP A 22 3.14 5.43 7.09
N THR A 23 1.85 5.26 6.93
CA THR A 23 1.26 3.95 6.90
C THR A 23 1.78 3.16 5.71
N ILE A 24 1.91 3.82 4.56
CA ILE A 24 2.42 3.16 3.37
C ILE A 24 3.84 2.64 3.62
N TYR A 25 4.70 3.47 4.20
CA TYR A 25 6.08 3.05 4.45
C TYR A 25 6.13 1.90 5.46
N LYS A 26 5.27 1.93 6.45
CA LYS A 26 5.20 0.87 7.40
C LYS A 26 4.80 -0.43 6.75
N TRP A 27 3.83 -0.38 5.87
CA TRP A 27 3.35 -1.58 5.21
C TRP A 27 4.39 -2.15 4.26
N ILE A 28 5.17 -1.31 3.61
CA ILE A 28 6.26 -1.78 2.75
C ILE A 28 7.24 -2.56 3.61
N GLU A 29 7.58 -2.02 4.76
CA GLU A 29 8.54 -2.64 5.61
C GLU A 29 8.04 -3.85 6.35
N ARG A 30 6.85 -3.83 6.84
CA ARG A 30 6.39 -4.87 7.72
C ARG A 30 5.40 -5.84 7.15
N LYS A 31 4.65 -5.45 6.12
CA LYS A 31 3.61 -6.30 5.60
C LYS A 31 3.85 -6.70 4.16
N GLN A 32 5.01 -6.36 3.68
CA GLN A 32 5.40 -6.72 2.33
C GLN A 32 4.44 -6.22 1.28
N MET A 33 4.02 -4.98 1.42
CA MET A 33 3.17 -4.35 0.44
C MET A 33 3.88 -4.32 -0.90
N PRO A 34 3.21 -4.63 -1.99
CA PRO A 34 3.86 -4.60 -3.31
C PRO A 34 4.27 -3.19 -3.66
N ALA A 35 5.56 -3.00 -3.81
CA ALA A 35 6.11 -1.69 -4.14
C ALA A 35 7.37 -1.89 -4.96
N HIS A 36 7.67 -0.94 -5.81
CA HIS A 36 8.82 -1.03 -6.69
C HIS A 36 9.66 0.23 -6.53
N LYS A 37 10.94 0.07 -6.42
CA LYS A 37 11.81 1.21 -6.24
C LYS A 37 12.38 1.64 -7.57
N LEU A 38 12.10 2.85 -7.97
CA LEU A 38 12.63 3.38 -9.20
C LEU A 38 13.54 4.53 -8.80
N GLY A 39 14.83 4.28 -8.80
CA GLY A 39 15.80 5.24 -8.33
C GLY A 39 15.59 5.43 -6.84
N LYS A 40 15.23 6.61 -6.41
CA LYS A 40 15.02 6.88 -5.03
C LYS A 40 13.55 6.89 -4.67
N LEU A 41 12.69 6.65 -5.64
CA LEU A 41 11.26 6.79 -5.40
C LEU A 41 10.56 5.46 -5.35
N TRP A 42 9.61 5.34 -4.45
CA TRP A 42 8.77 4.16 -4.40
C TRP A 42 7.60 4.37 -5.34
N LYS A 43 7.30 3.36 -6.13
CA LYS A 43 6.18 3.42 -7.06
C LYS A 43 5.31 2.19 -6.89
N PHE A 44 4.06 2.34 -7.19
CA PHE A 44 3.08 1.30 -6.94
C PHE A 44 2.16 1.11 -8.12
N LYS A 45 1.63 -0.10 -8.26
CA LYS A 45 0.58 -0.36 -9.22
C LYS A 45 -0.67 -0.63 -8.43
N ALA A 46 -1.72 0.10 -8.72
CA ALA A 46 -2.96 0.00 -7.96
C ALA A 46 -3.52 -1.42 -7.96
N THR A 47 -3.44 -2.11 -9.07
CA THR A 47 -3.98 -3.47 -9.13
C THR A 47 -3.24 -4.41 -8.21
N GLU A 48 -1.92 -4.25 -8.13
CA GLU A 48 -1.13 -5.11 -7.27
C GLU A 48 -1.48 -4.86 -5.81
N VAL A 49 -1.62 -3.60 -5.45
CA VAL A 49 -1.90 -3.24 -4.09
C VAL A 49 -3.32 -3.68 -3.71
N ASP A 50 -4.27 -3.49 -4.62
CA ASP A 50 -5.64 -3.89 -4.36
C ASP A 50 -5.74 -5.39 -4.15
N GLU A 51 -4.98 -6.15 -4.93
CA GLU A 51 -4.98 -7.58 -4.82
C GLU A 51 -4.40 -7.99 -3.47
N TRP A 52 -3.32 -7.36 -3.07
CA TRP A 52 -2.67 -7.62 -1.80
C TRP A 52 -3.65 -7.37 -0.64
N ILE A 53 -4.42 -6.30 -0.73
CA ILE A 53 -5.39 -5.98 0.28
C ILE A 53 -6.52 -7.01 0.26
N ARG A 54 -6.95 -7.40 -0.93
CA ARG A 54 -8.00 -8.35 -1.07
C ARG A 54 -7.61 -9.69 -0.48
N GLU A 55 -6.35 -10.03 -0.49
CA GLU A 55 -5.86 -11.25 0.09
C GLU A 55 -5.83 -11.16 1.61
N GLY A 56 -6.10 -10.01 2.17
CA GLY A 56 -6.15 -9.85 3.60
C GLY A 56 -4.86 -9.60 4.29
N ARG A 57 -3.80 -9.37 3.54
CA ARG A 57 -2.50 -9.22 4.16
C ARG A 57 -2.42 -7.98 5.01
N ALA A 58 -2.96 -6.88 4.54
CA ALA A 58 -2.95 -5.66 5.32
C ALA A 58 -3.90 -5.82 6.50
N GLY A 59 -4.99 -6.50 6.28
CA GLY A 59 -5.98 -6.67 7.30
C GLY A 59 -5.54 -7.49 8.47
N VAL A 60 -4.82 -8.52 8.19
CA VAL A 60 -4.34 -9.39 9.21
C VAL A 60 -3.49 -8.62 10.17
N ASP A 61 -2.63 -7.83 9.63
CA ASP A 61 -1.75 -7.08 10.45
C ASP A 61 -2.43 -5.90 11.08
N ALA A 62 -3.39 -5.36 10.43
CA ALA A 62 -4.10 -4.27 10.95
C ALA A 62 -4.79 -4.63 12.23
N GLU A 63 -5.17 -5.88 12.33
CA GLU A 63 -5.74 -6.32 13.49
C GLU A 63 -4.89 -6.19 14.66
N GLU A 64 -3.65 -6.49 14.51
CA GLU A 64 -2.73 -6.36 15.51
C GLU A 64 -2.56 -4.99 15.94
N GLU A 65 -2.66 -4.09 15.07
CA GLU A 65 -2.45 -2.79 15.36
C GLU A 65 -3.57 -2.13 15.95
N LYS A 66 -4.58 -2.67 15.89
CA LYS A 66 -5.67 -2.05 16.28
C LYS A 66 -5.85 -1.86 17.60
N LYS A 67 -5.46 -1.69 18.00
CA LYS A 67 -5.54 -1.47 18.90
C LYS A 67 -5.55 -0.35 19.08
N PRO A 68 -5.64 0.35 18.88
CA PRO A 68 -5.91 1.32 18.73
C PRO A 68 -6.46 1.98 18.32
N ASN A 69 -6.68 2.00 18.21
CA ASN A 69 -7.07 2.59 17.61
C ASN A 69 -7.51 2.93 17.25
N GLY A 70 -7.59 2.78 17.46
CA GLY A 70 -7.94 3.00 16.92
C GLY A 70 -8.07 3.40 16.45
N ASP A 71 -8.15 3.28 16.47
CA ASP A 71 -8.16 3.54 15.88
C ASP A 71 -8.23 3.70 15.78
#